data_93d44928dbc0cc58aa4615c6493cd782
#
_entry.id   93d44928dbc0cc58aa4615c6493cd782
#
_cell.length_a   1.000
_cell.length_b   1.000
_cell.length_c   1.000
_cell.angle_alpha   90.00
_cell.angle_beta   90.00
_cell.angle_gamma   90.00
#
_symmetry.space_group_name_H-M   'P 1'
#
loop_
_entity.id
_entity.type
_entity.pdbx_description
1 polymer ?
#
loop_
_entity_poly.entity_id
_entity_poly.type
_entity_poly.pdbx_seq_one_letter_code
_entity_poly.pdbx_strand_id
1 'polypeptide(L)'
;SLPQVVMENVLDEDWRLLLDVYNFVDHPNFKLCLDMGHAHCYSEISVLKWAKELAPYVGHVHIHDNAGDRDSHLGLGKGTIPWEKGLKLLPCTKERTWTIECSNKEDVILCIKQINEKMRGKL
;
A
#
# COMPACT_ATOMS: atom_id res chain seq x y z
N SER A 1 -25.62 5.85 0.16
CA SER A 1 -24.62 5.17 1.00
C SER A 1 -23.57 6.15 1.51
N LEU A 2 -23.02 5.86 2.67
CA LEU A 2 -21.96 6.68 3.25
C LEU A 2 -20.63 6.43 2.53
N PRO A 3 -19.78 7.46 2.37
CA PRO A 3 -18.46 7.27 1.79
C PRO A 3 -17.58 6.40 2.68
N GLN A 4 -16.65 5.68 2.07
CA GLN A 4 -15.61 4.99 2.82
C GLN A 4 -14.56 5.99 3.27
N VAL A 5 -14.17 5.89 4.54
CA VAL A 5 -13.06 6.66 5.12
C VAL A 5 -11.89 5.70 5.33
N VAL A 6 -10.71 6.10 4.92
CA VAL A 6 -9.50 5.30 5.13
C VAL A 6 -8.46 6.08 5.92
N MET A 7 -7.71 5.38 6.75
CA MET A 7 -6.59 5.94 7.50
C MET A 7 -5.29 5.33 6.98
N GLU A 8 -4.34 6.18 6.63
CA GLU A 8 -3.06 5.80 6.04
C GLU A 8 -1.95 5.76 7.09
N ASN A 9 -1.04 4.78 6.98
CA ASN A 9 0.23 4.80 7.69
C ASN A 9 1.17 5.82 7.04
N VAL A 10 1.84 6.64 7.84
CA VAL A 10 2.82 7.63 7.35
C VAL A 10 4.17 7.39 8.04
N LEU A 11 4.34 7.90 9.25
CA LEU A 11 5.58 7.76 10.02
C LEU A 11 5.51 6.60 11.03
N ASP A 12 4.49 5.79 10.95
CA ASP A 12 4.22 4.72 11.89
C ASP A 12 5.26 3.61 11.77
N GLU A 13 5.83 3.22 12.88
CA GLU A 13 6.88 2.20 12.92
C GLU A 13 6.33 0.78 13.07
N ASP A 14 5.08 0.64 13.48
CA ASP A 14 4.46 -0.66 13.77
C ASP A 14 3.01 -0.69 13.27
N TRP A 15 2.68 -1.72 12.50
CA TRP A 15 1.35 -1.92 11.93
C TRP A 15 0.26 -2.11 13.01
N ARG A 16 0.64 -2.55 14.21
CA ARG A 16 -0.32 -2.80 15.30
C ARG A 16 -1.04 -1.53 15.72
N LEU A 17 -0.38 -0.38 15.59
CA LEU A 17 -1.02 0.91 15.90
C LEU A 17 -2.23 1.16 15.00
N LEU A 18 -2.09 0.89 13.70
CA LEU A 18 -3.20 1.06 12.77
C LEU A 18 -4.35 0.09 13.07
N LEU A 19 -4.01 -1.13 13.42
CA LEU A 19 -5.02 -2.14 13.77
C LEU A 19 -5.76 -1.75 15.06
N ASP A 20 -5.07 -1.20 16.04
CA ASP A 20 -5.69 -0.72 17.27
C ASP A 20 -6.71 0.40 16.97
N VAL A 21 -6.35 1.34 16.10
CA VAL A 21 -7.28 2.41 15.69
C VAL A 21 -8.47 1.84 14.92
N TYR A 22 -8.21 0.90 14.01
CA TYR A 22 -9.28 0.24 13.26
C TYR A 22 -10.30 -0.40 14.20
N ASN A 23 -9.82 -1.14 15.19
CA ASN A 23 -10.67 -1.82 16.17
C ASN A 23 -11.41 -0.83 17.07
N PHE A 24 -10.78 0.29 17.43
CA PHE A 24 -11.39 1.34 18.23
C PHE A 24 -12.53 2.03 17.50
N VAL A 25 -12.33 2.37 16.22
CA VAL A 25 -13.35 3.05 15.40
C VAL A 25 -14.56 2.14 15.18
N ASP A 26 -14.30 0.87 14.89
CA ASP A 26 -15.34 -0.17 14.76
C ASP A 26 -16.55 0.28 13.92
N HIS A 27 -16.29 0.69 12.68
CA HIS A 27 -17.35 1.15 11.78
C HIS A 27 -17.17 0.51 10.39
N PRO A 28 -18.26 0.03 9.76
CA PRO A 28 -18.16 -0.68 8.48
C PRO A 28 -17.61 0.17 7.33
N ASN A 29 -17.73 1.49 7.40
CA ASN A 29 -17.20 2.39 6.36
C ASN A 29 -15.79 2.90 6.66
N PHE A 30 -15.16 2.45 7.75
CA PHE A 30 -13.78 2.79 8.08
C PHE A 30 -12.86 1.62 7.72
N LYS A 31 -11.85 1.88 6.92
CA LYS A 31 -10.84 0.90 6.52
C LYS A 31 -9.45 1.51 6.68
N LEU A 32 -8.43 0.70 6.48
CA LEU A 32 -7.07 1.17 6.46
C LEU A 32 -6.62 1.41 5.00
N CYS A 33 -5.73 2.37 4.82
CA CYS A 33 -4.99 2.56 3.59
C CYS A 33 -3.54 2.16 3.86
N LEU A 34 -3.04 1.14 3.18
CA LEU A 34 -1.64 0.77 3.32
C LEU A 34 -0.81 1.46 2.25
N ASP A 35 0.12 2.30 2.70
CA ASP A 35 1.19 2.84 1.89
C ASP A 35 2.44 1.99 2.11
N MET A 36 2.79 1.17 1.13
CA MET A 36 3.93 0.26 1.23
C MET A 36 5.25 1.03 1.27
N GLY A 37 5.30 2.19 0.62
CA GLY A 37 6.48 3.05 0.62
C GLY A 37 6.78 3.61 2.00
N HIS A 38 5.76 4.08 2.70
CA HIS A 38 5.92 4.57 4.07
C HIS A 38 6.39 3.45 5.00
N ALA A 39 5.78 2.27 4.92
CA ALA A 39 6.20 1.14 5.74
C ALA A 39 7.65 0.77 5.47
N HIS A 40 8.08 0.81 4.21
CA HIS A 40 9.45 0.47 3.81
C HIS A 40 10.48 1.49 4.30
N CYS A 41 10.10 2.78 4.31
CA CYS A 41 10.97 3.87 4.76
C CYS A 41 11.07 3.99 6.28
N TYR A 42 9.93 3.89 6.97
CA TYR A 42 9.81 4.34 8.36
C TYR A 42 9.67 3.21 9.37
N SER A 43 9.48 1.98 8.92
CA SER A 43 9.36 0.81 9.80
C SER A 43 10.52 -0.15 9.57
N GLU A 44 10.99 -0.77 10.65
CA GLU A 44 11.94 -1.88 10.57
C GLU A 44 11.23 -3.21 10.30
N ILE A 45 9.91 -3.24 10.47
CA ILE A 45 9.10 -4.42 10.17
C ILE A 45 8.93 -4.49 8.65
N SER A 46 9.12 -5.67 8.08
CA SER A 46 9.06 -5.83 6.62
C SER A 46 7.70 -5.43 6.04
N VAL A 47 7.71 -4.85 4.84
CA VAL A 47 6.49 -4.47 4.12
C VAL A 47 5.54 -5.67 3.95
N LEU A 48 6.09 -6.86 3.70
CA LEU A 48 5.27 -8.06 3.54
C LEU A 48 4.56 -8.46 4.84
N LYS A 49 5.19 -8.22 5.98
CA LYS A 49 4.55 -8.43 7.28
C LYS A 49 3.40 -7.44 7.48
N TRP A 50 3.64 -6.16 7.18
CA TRP A 50 2.59 -5.14 7.18
C TRP A 50 1.40 -5.55 6.32
N ALA A 51 1.67 -5.94 5.07
CA ALA A 51 0.63 -6.34 4.11
C ALA A 51 -0.14 -7.56 4.61
N LYS A 52 0.56 -8.59 5.07
CA LYS A 52 -0.04 -9.82 5.54
C LYS A 52 -0.97 -9.59 6.74
N GLU A 53 -0.49 -8.85 7.73
CA GLU A 53 -1.25 -8.63 8.96
C GLU A 53 -2.43 -7.69 8.77
N LEU A 54 -2.30 -6.69 7.89
CA LEU A 54 -3.35 -5.69 7.70
C LEU A 54 -4.30 -6.01 6.54
N ALA A 55 -3.99 -6.97 5.68
CA ALA A 55 -4.79 -7.26 4.48
C ALA A 55 -6.31 -7.33 4.71
N PRO A 56 -6.82 -7.99 5.78
CA PRO A 56 -8.28 -8.05 5.99
C PRO A 56 -8.93 -6.69 6.23
N TYR A 57 -8.16 -5.67 6.61
CA TYR A 57 -8.66 -4.36 7.05
C TYR A 57 -8.37 -3.25 6.04
N VAL A 58 -7.61 -3.56 4.98
CA VAL A 58 -7.17 -2.57 3.98
C VAL A 58 -8.22 -2.41 2.89
N GLY A 59 -8.71 -1.18 2.74
CA GLY A 59 -9.64 -0.81 1.67
C GLY A 59 -8.97 -0.04 0.54
N HIS A 60 -7.74 0.42 0.72
CA HIS A 60 -7.01 1.20 -0.28
C HIS A 60 -5.50 1.01 -0.14
N VAL A 61 -4.79 1.03 -1.25
CA VAL A 61 -3.33 0.84 -1.28
C VAL A 61 -2.71 1.96 -2.09
N HIS A 62 -1.67 2.60 -1.54
CA HIS A 62 -0.83 3.54 -2.27
C HIS A 62 0.38 2.81 -2.84
N ILE A 63 0.64 3.00 -4.12
CA ILE A 63 1.66 2.29 -4.89
C ILE A 63 2.74 3.26 -5.35
N HIS A 64 3.94 3.07 -4.88
CA HIS A 64 5.18 3.71 -5.32
C HIS A 64 6.35 2.92 -4.76
N ASP A 65 7.56 3.26 -5.16
CA ASP A 65 8.77 2.55 -4.71
C ASP A 65 9.74 3.51 -4.03
N ASN A 66 10.65 2.96 -3.26
CA ASN A 66 11.78 3.66 -2.69
C ASN A 66 12.87 2.65 -2.28
N ALA A 67 14.04 3.15 -1.91
CA ALA A 67 15.18 2.32 -1.54
C ALA A 67 15.24 2.01 -0.03
N GLY A 68 14.20 2.37 0.72
CA GLY A 68 14.16 2.17 2.17
C GLY A 68 14.84 3.27 2.97
N ASP A 69 15.34 4.32 2.32
CA ASP A 69 16.07 5.42 2.94
C ASP A 69 15.23 6.69 3.08
N ARG A 70 14.35 6.95 2.13
CA ARG A 70 13.47 8.13 2.14
C ARG A 70 12.25 7.87 1.25
N ASP A 71 11.22 8.67 1.45
CA ASP A 71 9.95 8.57 0.75
C ASP A 71 10.03 9.19 -0.66
N SER A 72 10.72 8.49 -1.56
CA SER A 72 11.11 9.01 -2.88
C SER A 72 10.02 8.97 -3.94
N HIS A 73 8.95 8.22 -3.74
CA HIS A 73 7.86 8.04 -4.70
C HIS A 73 8.33 7.65 -6.10
N LEU A 74 9.22 6.65 -6.19
CA LEU A 74 9.77 6.14 -7.44
C LEU A 74 8.77 5.22 -8.15
N GLY A 75 8.96 5.02 -9.45
CA GLY A 75 8.26 3.98 -10.20
C GLY A 75 8.63 2.59 -9.70
N LEU A 76 7.70 1.67 -9.80
CA LEU A 76 7.88 0.29 -9.33
C LEU A 76 9.07 -0.38 -10.02
N GLY A 77 9.94 -0.98 -9.23
CA GLY A 77 11.15 -1.64 -9.70
C GLY A 77 12.39 -0.75 -9.67
N LYS A 78 12.24 0.55 -9.42
CA LYS A 78 13.38 1.48 -9.27
C LYS A 78 13.95 1.50 -7.86
N GLY A 79 13.21 0.97 -6.89
CA GLY A 79 13.63 0.85 -5.50
C GLY A 79 13.75 -0.60 -5.08
N THR A 80 13.52 -0.85 -3.80
CA THR A 80 13.72 -2.17 -3.18
C THR A 80 12.48 -2.75 -2.51
N ILE A 81 11.32 -2.11 -2.65
CA ILE A 81 10.07 -2.66 -2.08
C ILE A 81 9.74 -3.98 -2.80
N PRO A 82 9.43 -5.05 -2.06
CA PRO A 82 8.94 -6.29 -2.68
C PRO A 82 7.48 -6.15 -3.11
N TRP A 83 7.25 -5.20 -4.04
CA TRP A 83 5.91 -4.74 -4.41
C TRP A 83 5.04 -5.81 -5.05
N GLU A 84 5.64 -6.68 -5.86
CA GLU A 84 4.88 -7.73 -6.54
C GLU A 84 4.26 -8.69 -5.53
N LYS A 85 5.05 -9.15 -4.56
CA LYS A 85 4.54 -10.00 -3.46
C LYS A 85 3.54 -9.25 -2.60
N GLY A 86 3.82 -7.98 -2.30
CA GLY A 86 2.91 -7.13 -1.51
C GLY A 86 1.54 -6.98 -2.16
N LEU A 87 1.49 -6.66 -3.45
CA LEU A 87 0.24 -6.50 -4.17
C LEU A 87 -0.53 -7.81 -4.36
N LYS A 88 0.16 -8.94 -4.39
CA LYS A 88 -0.51 -10.25 -4.39
C LYS A 88 -1.25 -10.53 -3.07
N LEU A 89 -0.78 -9.96 -1.96
CA LEU A 89 -1.47 -10.03 -0.68
C LEU A 89 -2.61 -9.04 -0.58
N LEU A 90 -2.63 -8.03 -1.44
CA LEU A 90 -3.57 -6.91 -1.43
C LEU A 90 -4.22 -6.73 -2.81
N PRO A 91 -4.85 -7.77 -3.36
CA PRO A 91 -5.37 -7.67 -4.73
C PRO A 91 -6.42 -6.58 -4.86
N CYS A 92 -6.45 -5.95 -6.05
CA CYS A 92 -7.46 -4.96 -6.40
C CYS A 92 -8.82 -5.65 -6.57
N THR A 93 -9.82 -5.17 -5.85
CA THR A 93 -11.18 -5.72 -5.83
C THR A 93 -12.19 -4.58 -5.79
N LYS A 94 -13.48 -4.92 -5.70
CA LYS A 94 -14.51 -3.89 -5.47
C LYS A 94 -14.32 -3.18 -4.13
N GLU A 95 -13.83 -3.91 -3.13
CA GLU A 95 -13.67 -3.40 -1.77
C GLU A 95 -12.28 -2.83 -1.50
N ARG A 96 -11.33 -3.07 -2.41
CA ARG A 96 -9.95 -2.58 -2.25
C ARG A 96 -9.47 -1.98 -3.55
N THR A 97 -9.18 -0.69 -3.53
CA THR A 97 -8.68 0.06 -4.68
C THR A 97 -7.20 0.40 -4.54
N TRP A 98 -6.54 0.68 -5.66
CA TRP A 98 -5.13 1.04 -5.73
C TRP A 98 -4.97 2.43 -6.31
N THR A 99 -4.04 3.22 -5.77
CA THR A 99 -3.62 4.51 -6.33
C THR A 99 -2.12 4.51 -6.53
N ILE A 100 -1.68 4.92 -7.72
CA ILE A 100 -0.26 5.12 -8.02
C ILE A 100 0.11 6.54 -7.60
N GLU A 101 1.13 6.67 -6.74
CA GLU A 101 1.61 7.95 -6.24
C GLU A 101 3.09 8.16 -6.57
N CYS A 102 3.39 8.46 -7.82
CA CYS A 102 4.76 8.71 -8.25
C CYS A 102 5.01 10.21 -8.50
N SER A 103 6.28 10.61 -8.43
CA SER A 103 6.69 12.01 -8.52
C SER A 103 6.64 12.58 -9.93
N ASN A 104 6.60 11.73 -10.96
CA ASN A 104 6.60 12.17 -12.35
C ASN A 104 5.83 11.21 -13.25
N LYS A 105 5.51 11.68 -14.45
CA LYS A 105 4.73 10.95 -15.45
C LYS A 105 5.38 9.64 -15.87
N GLU A 106 6.68 9.66 -16.07
CA GLU A 106 7.43 8.49 -16.55
C GLU A 106 7.34 7.35 -15.55
N ASP A 107 7.42 7.66 -14.27
CA ASP A 107 7.32 6.66 -13.20
C ASP A 107 5.88 6.14 -13.05
N VAL A 108 4.88 6.98 -13.28
CA VAL A 108 3.48 6.51 -13.33
C VAL A 108 3.29 5.50 -14.45
N ILE A 109 3.80 5.81 -15.64
CA ILE A 109 3.73 4.91 -16.79
C ILE A 109 4.48 3.61 -16.51
N LEU A 110 5.65 3.69 -15.87
CA LEU A 110 6.41 2.51 -15.47
C LEU A 110 5.60 1.62 -14.50
N CYS A 111 4.93 2.21 -13.52
CA CYS A 111 4.08 1.46 -12.60
C CYS A 111 2.98 0.70 -13.34
N ILE A 112 2.27 1.37 -14.23
CA ILE A 112 1.20 0.75 -15.03
C ILE A 112 1.76 -0.43 -15.83
N LYS A 113 2.89 -0.22 -16.47
CA LYS A 113 3.56 -1.25 -17.27
C LYS A 113 3.96 -2.46 -16.42
N GLN A 114 4.60 -2.23 -15.29
CA GLN A 114 5.02 -3.29 -14.37
C GLN A 114 3.82 -4.08 -13.84
N ILE A 115 2.77 -3.38 -13.43
CA ILE A 115 1.55 -4.02 -12.92
C ILE A 115 0.92 -4.89 -14.02
N ASN A 116 0.79 -4.37 -15.23
CA ASN A 116 0.20 -5.12 -16.33
C ASN A 116 1.04 -6.36 -16.71
N GLU A 117 2.35 -6.26 -16.68
CA GLU A 117 3.23 -7.38 -17.00
C GLU A 117 3.27 -8.44 -15.90
N LYS A 118 3.35 -8.03 -14.64
CA LYS A 118 3.57 -8.92 -13.50
C LYS A 118 2.28 -9.40 -12.84
N MET A 119 1.22 -8.61 -12.93
CA MET A 119 -0.06 -8.88 -12.27
C MET A 119 -1.17 -9.17 -13.27
N ARG A 120 -0.82 -9.43 -14.53
CA ARG A 120 -1.78 -9.70 -15.59
C ARG A 120 -2.68 -10.87 -15.23
N GLY A 121 -4.00 -10.66 -15.38
CA GLY A 121 -4.98 -11.65 -14.98
C GLY A 121 -5.26 -11.68 -13.47
N LYS A 122 -4.58 -10.81 -12.70
CA LYS A 122 -4.75 -10.69 -11.25
C LYS A 122 -5.50 -9.40 -10.86
N LEU A 123 -5.64 -8.50 -11.79
CA LEU A 123 -6.35 -7.22 -11.57
C LEU A 123 -7.87 -7.37 -11.63
#